data_dfb61ce2cb50dcddd4e5795dc6adbd3a
#
_entry.id   dfb61ce2cb50dcddd4e5795dc6adbd3a
#
_cell.length_a   1.000
_cell.length_b   1.000
_cell.length_c   1.000
_cell.angle_alpha   90.00
_cell.angle_beta   90.00
_cell.angle_gamma   90.00
#
_symmetry.space_group_name_H-M   'P 1'
#
loop_
_entity.id
_entity.type
_entity.pdbx_description
1 polymer ?
#
loop_
_entity_poly.entity_id
_entity_poly.type
_entity_poly.pdbx_seq_one_letter_code
_entity_poly.pdbx_strand_id
1 'polypeptide(L)'
;ADALGVSSKNLLAIMKMESRVDPAAVNKQSGATGLIQFMPDTARSLGTSVEALRGMSAVEQLDYVYKYFKMVGVRPGMDLGDLYMAVFMPKFVGYPDDFVLGQQGGGKVPGTNLSSDLVYKQNKGLDKNKDGSITIADVKSSIQRFA
;
A
#
# COMPACT_ATOMS: atom_id res chain seq x y z
N ALA A 1 -12.77 -5.31 -8.88
CA ALA A 1 -13.33 -4.02 -8.44
C ALA A 1 -14.80 -4.14 -8.04
N ASP A 2 -15.63 -4.72 -8.90
CA ASP A 2 -17.07 -4.86 -8.63
C ASP A 2 -17.34 -5.68 -7.36
N ALA A 3 -16.62 -6.77 -7.17
CA ALA A 3 -16.77 -7.62 -5.99
C ALA A 3 -16.40 -6.92 -4.69
N LEU A 4 -15.52 -5.92 -4.74
CA LEU A 4 -15.14 -5.10 -3.58
C LEU A 4 -16.02 -3.87 -3.41
N GLY A 5 -16.81 -3.52 -4.43
CA GLY A 5 -17.62 -2.29 -4.41
C GLY A 5 -16.80 -1.02 -4.54
N VAL A 6 -15.62 -1.08 -5.16
CA VAL A 6 -14.73 0.07 -5.35
C VAL A 6 -14.48 0.32 -6.82
N SER A 7 -13.96 1.51 -7.15
CA SER A 7 -13.68 1.90 -8.53
C SER A 7 -12.54 1.08 -9.13
N SER A 8 -12.77 0.52 -10.32
CA SER A 8 -11.71 -0.16 -11.06
C SER A 8 -10.57 0.81 -11.45
N LYS A 9 -10.92 2.07 -11.71
CA LYS A 9 -9.94 3.12 -11.99
C LYS A 9 -9.02 3.35 -10.79
N ASN A 10 -9.56 3.32 -9.58
CA ASN A 10 -8.78 3.48 -8.36
C ASN A 10 -7.83 2.30 -8.13
N LEU A 11 -8.32 1.08 -8.33
CA LEU A 11 -7.44 -0.10 -8.24
C LEU A 11 -6.32 -0.05 -9.27
N LEU A 12 -6.63 0.37 -10.49
CA LEU A 12 -5.64 0.50 -11.54
C LEU A 12 -4.58 1.55 -11.18
N ALA A 13 -4.99 2.67 -10.57
CA ALA A 13 -4.06 3.71 -10.13
C ALA A 13 -3.04 3.15 -9.12
N ILE A 14 -3.49 2.33 -8.17
CA ILE A 14 -2.62 1.69 -7.19
C ILE A 14 -1.64 0.75 -7.89
N MET A 15 -2.12 -0.09 -8.79
CA MET A 15 -1.27 -1.02 -9.53
C MET A 15 -0.24 -0.28 -10.40
N LYS A 16 -0.60 0.86 -10.98
CA LYS A 16 0.34 1.71 -11.73
C LYS A 16 1.45 2.22 -10.82
N MET A 17 1.12 2.72 -9.64
CA MET A 17 2.11 3.23 -8.70
C MET A 17 3.01 2.12 -8.18
N GLU A 18 2.43 0.98 -7.79
CA GLU A 18 3.17 -0.09 -7.13
C GLU A 18 4.08 -0.86 -8.09
N SER A 19 3.62 -1.15 -9.30
CA SER A 19 4.32 -2.08 -10.19
C SER A 19 4.27 -1.69 -11.67
N ARG A 20 3.68 -0.56 -12.03
CA ARG A 20 3.36 -0.20 -13.43
C ARG A 20 2.48 -1.26 -14.11
N VAL A 21 1.60 -1.89 -13.32
CA VAL A 21 0.72 -2.97 -13.74
C VAL A 21 1.52 -4.19 -14.24
N ASP A 22 2.67 -4.44 -13.64
CA ASP A 22 3.52 -5.59 -13.99
C ASP A 22 3.37 -6.70 -12.94
N PRO A 23 2.74 -7.83 -13.30
CA PRO A 23 2.58 -8.93 -12.35
C PRO A 23 3.90 -9.61 -11.96
N ALA A 24 4.96 -9.40 -12.73
CA ALA A 24 6.27 -9.98 -12.46
C ALA A 24 7.22 -8.99 -11.76
N ALA A 25 6.77 -7.78 -11.41
CA ALA A 25 7.61 -6.79 -10.76
C ALA A 25 8.11 -7.29 -9.40
N VAL A 26 9.41 -7.15 -9.15
CA VAL A 26 10.05 -7.58 -7.89
C VAL A 26 10.90 -6.42 -7.35
N ASN A 27 10.67 -6.05 -6.09
CA ASN A 27 11.55 -5.16 -5.37
C ASN A 27 12.69 -5.99 -4.77
N LYS A 28 13.90 -5.80 -5.25
CA LYS A 28 15.06 -6.63 -4.85
C LYS A 28 15.45 -6.44 -3.39
N GLN A 29 15.13 -5.30 -2.80
CA GLN A 29 15.47 -5.02 -1.40
C GLN A 29 14.48 -5.67 -0.42
N SER A 30 13.18 -5.56 -0.70
CA SER A 30 12.12 -6.05 0.20
C SER A 30 11.59 -7.42 -0.17
N GLY A 31 11.77 -7.85 -1.43
CA GLY A 31 11.14 -9.05 -1.97
C GLY A 31 9.69 -8.85 -2.37
N ALA A 32 9.14 -7.65 -2.25
CA ALA A 32 7.78 -7.36 -2.66
C ALA A 32 7.59 -7.69 -4.14
N THR A 33 6.49 -8.35 -4.48
CA THR A 33 6.28 -8.94 -5.81
C THR A 33 4.87 -8.67 -6.30
N GLY A 34 4.74 -8.40 -7.59
CA GLY A 34 3.48 -8.40 -8.32
C GLY A 34 2.75 -7.07 -8.36
N LEU A 35 1.50 -7.14 -8.78
CA LEU A 35 0.68 -5.97 -9.13
C LEU A 35 0.58 -4.91 -8.02
N ILE A 36 0.43 -5.34 -6.78
CA ILE A 36 0.36 -4.42 -5.62
C ILE A 36 1.54 -4.60 -4.66
N GLN A 37 2.60 -5.26 -5.12
CA GLN A 37 3.82 -5.48 -4.36
C GLN A 37 3.55 -6.22 -3.05
N PHE A 38 3.07 -7.45 -3.18
CA PHE A 38 2.87 -8.33 -2.03
C PHE A 38 4.19 -8.62 -1.33
N MET A 39 4.22 -8.37 -0.03
CA MET A 39 5.35 -8.79 0.81
C MET A 39 5.32 -10.31 1.01
N PRO A 40 6.49 -10.95 1.24
CA PRO A 40 6.52 -12.41 1.42
C PRO A 40 5.57 -12.94 2.50
N ASP A 41 5.50 -12.28 3.66
CA ASP A 41 4.61 -12.70 4.74
C ASP A 41 3.14 -12.55 4.36
N THR A 42 2.79 -11.48 3.65
CA THR A 42 1.44 -11.25 3.16
C THR A 42 1.04 -12.34 2.17
N ALA A 43 1.92 -12.67 1.23
CA ALA A 43 1.66 -13.75 0.26
C ALA A 43 1.36 -15.07 0.97
N ARG A 44 2.14 -15.42 1.99
CA ARG A 44 1.89 -16.63 2.78
C ARG A 44 0.53 -16.59 3.48
N SER A 45 0.16 -15.44 4.05
CA SER A 45 -1.15 -15.27 4.68
C SER A 45 -2.30 -15.46 3.71
N LEU A 46 -2.09 -15.21 2.44
CA LEU A 46 -3.09 -15.39 1.38
C LEU A 46 -3.08 -16.80 0.78
N GLY A 47 -2.23 -17.68 1.26
CA GLY A 47 -2.15 -19.06 0.79
C GLY A 47 -1.29 -19.26 -0.47
N THR A 48 -0.37 -18.32 -0.73
CA THR A 48 0.54 -18.37 -1.88
C THR A 48 1.96 -18.03 -1.44
N SER A 49 2.83 -17.70 -2.39
CA SER A 49 4.20 -17.27 -2.12
C SER A 49 4.61 -16.24 -3.17
N VAL A 50 5.66 -15.46 -2.87
CA VAL A 50 6.19 -14.53 -3.88
C VAL A 50 6.74 -15.28 -5.09
N GLU A 51 7.29 -16.46 -4.91
CA GLU A 51 7.76 -17.31 -6.01
C GLU A 51 6.60 -17.72 -6.92
N ALA A 52 5.47 -18.15 -6.33
CA ALA A 52 4.28 -18.51 -7.09
C ALA A 52 3.69 -17.30 -7.82
N LEU A 53 3.66 -16.14 -7.16
CA LEU A 53 3.14 -14.91 -7.76
C LEU A 53 3.93 -14.50 -9.01
N ARG A 54 5.24 -14.69 -9.02
CA ARG A 54 6.09 -14.35 -10.17
C ARG A 54 5.69 -15.09 -11.43
N GLY A 55 5.16 -16.29 -11.30
CA GLY A 55 4.72 -17.11 -12.43
C GLY A 55 3.29 -16.88 -12.86
N MET A 56 2.56 -16.02 -12.18
CA MET A 56 1.14 -15.75 -12.47
C MET A 56 0.98 -14.64 -13.48
N SER A 57 -0.08 -14.75 -14.31
CA SER A 57 -0.54 -13.64 -15.12
C SER A 57 -1.16 -12.56 -14.24
N ALA A 58 -1.38 -11.37 -14.80
CA ALA A 58 -2.08 -10.30 -14.10
C ALA A 58 -3.48 -10.74 -13.64
N VAL A 59 -4.21 -11.44 -14.51
CA VAL A 59 -5.57 -11.92 -14.20
C VAL A 59 -5.55 -12.91 -13.03
N GLU A 60 -4.60 -13.83 -13.01
CA GLU A 60 -4.44 -14.79 -11.91
C GLU A 60 -4.12 -14.08 -10.60
N GLN A 61 -3.27 -13.05 -10.63
CA GLN A 61 -2.94 -12.29 -9.43
C GLN A 61 -4.12 -11.48 -8.90
N LEU A 62 -5.07 -11.09 -9.74
CA LEU A 62 -6.24 -10.33 -9.29
C LEU A 62 -7.05 -11.06 -8.23
N ASP A 63 -7.07 -12.38 -8.23
CA ASP A 63 -7.72 -13.16 -7.17
C ASP A 63 -7.06 -12.90 -5.82
N TYR A 64 -5.73 -12.79 -5.80
CA TYR A 64 -4.99 -12.51 -4.57
C TYR A 64 -5.08 -11.03 -4.18
N VAL A 65 -5.17 -10.12 -5.15
CA VAL A 65 -5.47 -8.71 -4.89
C VAL A 65 -6.82 -8.59 -4.19
N TYR A 66 -7.85 -9.28 -4.68
CA TYR A 66 -9.16 -9.32 -4.04
C TYR A 66 -9.06 -9.85 -2.61
N LYS A 67 -8.40 -10.99 -2.41
CA LYS A 67 -8.22 -11.61 -1.09
C LYS A 67 -7.49 -10.67 -0.14
N TYR A 68 -6.46 -9.97 -0.62
CA TYR A 68 -5.72 -9.01 0.19
C TYR A 68 -6.61 -7.88 0.70
N PHE A 69 -7.34 -7.25 -0.21
CA PHE A 69 -8.21 -6.13 0.18
C PHE A 69 -9.34 -6.57 1.13
N LYS A 70 -9.87 -7.77 0.94
CA LYS A 70 -10.84 -8.33 1.91
C LYS A 70 -10.20 -8.57 3.26
N MET A 71 -8.99 -9.10 3.29
CA MET A 71 -8.25 -9.38 4.54
C MET A 71 -7.98 -8.11 5.34
N VAL A 72 -7.61 -7.02 4.69
CA VAL A 72 -7.31 -5.75 5.37
C VAL A 72 -8.55 -4.87 5.59
N GLY A 73 -9.74 -5.35 5.25
CA GLY A 73 -10.98 -4.70 5.62
C GLY A 73 -11.48 -3.62 4.66
N VAL A 74 -11.10 -3.68 3.38
CA VAL A 74 -11.64 -2.77 2.38
C VAL A 74 -13.15 -2.93 2.29
N ARG A 75 -13.88 -1.81 2.29
CA ARG A 75 -15.34 -1.76 2.24
C ARG A 75 -15.80 -1.06 0.97
N PRO A 76 -17.03 -1.38 0.51
CA PRO A 76 -17.61 -0.68 -0.64
C PRO A 76 -17.60 0.83 -0.45
N GLY A 77 -17.34 1.56 -1.53
CA GLY A 77 -17.33 3.01 -1.53
C GLY A 77 -16.06 3.68 -1.04
N MET A 78 -15.03 2.92 -0.64
CA MET A 78 -13.74 3.51 -0.27
C MET A 78 -13.13 4.27 -1.44
N ASP A 79 -12.61 5.47 -1.15
CA ASP A 79 -11.95 6.30 -2.17
C ASP A 79 -10.50 5.85 -2.42
N LEU A 80 -9.85 6.51 -3.37
CA LEU A 80 -8.48 6.16 -3.75
C LEU A 80 -7.49 6.30 -2.59
N GLY A 81 -7.61 7.35 -1.79
CA GLY A 81 -6.74 7.57 -0.64
C GLY A 81 -6.85 6.45 0.38
N ASP A 82 -8.07 6.04 0.71
CA ASP A 82 -8.30 4.96 1.67
C ASP A 82 -7.79 3.62 1.13
N LEU A 83 -8.01 3.34 -0.15
CA LEU A 83 -7.51 2.14 -0.79
C LEU A 83 -5.98 2.08 -0.76
N TYR A 84 -5.33 3.21 -1.02
CA TYR A 84 -3.88 3.24 -0.98
C TYR A 84 -3.34 3.07 0.43
N MET A 85 -4.01 3.65 1.44
CA MET A 85 -3.65 3.39 2.84
C MET A 85 -3.76 1.92 3.20
N ALA A 86 -4.72 1.20 2.64
CA ALA A 86 -4.85 -0.25 2.85
C ALA A 86 -3.67 -1.03 2.30
N VAL A 87 -2.97 -0.51 1.29
CA VAL A 87 -1.74 -1.09 0.75
C VAL A 87 -0.51 -0.62 1.53
N PHE A 88 -0.45 0.66 1.85
CA PHE A 88 0.72 1.28 2.46
C PHE A 88 0.86 0.91 3.94
N MET A 89 -0.17 1.16 4.73
CA MET A 89 -0.23 0.82 6.16
C MET A 89 -1.68 0.53 6.56
N PRO A 90 -2.16 -0.70 6.36
CA PRO A 90 -3.58 -1.02 6.55
C PRO A 90 -4.09 -0.76 7.97
N LYS A 91 -3.24 -0.83 8.98
CA LYS A 91 -3.61 -0.53 10.36
C LYS A 91 -4.20 0.87 10.52
N PHE A 92 -3.79 1.82 9.70
CA PHE A 92 -4.14 3.23 9.85
C PHE A 92 -5.25 3.69 8.91
N VAL A 93 -5.92 2.78 8.21
CA VAL A 93 -7.10 3.12 7.41
C VAL A 93 -8.15 3.73 8.35
N GLY A 94 -8.69 4.89 7.96
CA GLY A 94 -9.68 5.59 8.76
C GLY A 94 -9.12 6.54 9.82
N TYR A 95 -7.81 6.58 9.99
CA TYR A 95 -7.19 7.54 10.90
C TYR A 95 -7.27 8.96 10.30
N PRO A 96 -7.21 10.01 11.16
CA PRO A 96 -7.25 11.40 10.68
C PRO A 96 -6.11 11.73 9.71
N ASP A 97 -6.37 12.61 8.77
CA ASP A 97 -5.39 12.99 7.75
C ASP A 97 -4.12 13.64 8.33
N ASP A 98 -4.22 14.29 9.48
CA ASP A 98 -3.09 14.92 10.15
C ASP A 98 -2.28 13.96 11.04
N PHE A 99 -2.67 12.69 11.13
CA PHE A 99 -1.93 11.69 11.89
C PHE A 99 -0.55 11.48 11.28
N VAL A 100 0.49 11.59 12.10
CA VAL A 100 1.89 11.50 11.67
C VAL A 100 2.34 10.04 11.66
N LEU A 101 2.67 9.52 10.48
CA LEU A 101 3.20 8.17 10.29
C LEU A 101 4.72 8.15 10.38
N GLY A 102 5.37 9.17 9.82
CA GLY A 102 6.82 9.28 9.80
C GLY A 102 7.27 10.67 10.19
N GLN A 103 8.25 10.75 11.06
CA GLN A 103 8.82 12.03 11.49
C GLN A 103 10.32 11.90 11.62
N GLN A 104 11.05 12.82 11.01
CA GLN A 104 12.50 12.87 11.09
C GLN A 104 12.94 13.00 12.55
N GLY A 105 13.75 12.04 13.01
CA GLY A 105 14.18 11.99 14.40
C GLY A 105 13.10 11.58 15.39
N GLY A 106 11.95 11.13 14.92
CA GLY A 106 10.84 10.73 15.78
C GLY A 106 11.02 9.37 16.43
N GLY A 107 10.24 9.13 17.47
CA GLY A 107 10.19 7.85 18.18
C GLY A 107 9.24 6.86 17.51
N LYS A 108 8.52 6.09 18.32
CA LYS A 108 7.56 5.12 17.79
C LYS A 108 6.30 5.81 17.27
N VAL A 109 5.74 5.26 16.18
CA VAL A 109 4.40 5.65 15.74
C VAL A 109 3.42 5.23 16.84
N PRO A 110 2.53 6.13 17.30
CA PRO A 110 1.62 5.82 18.41
C PRO A 110 0.85 4.51 18.24
N GLY A 111 0.84 3.69 19.28
CA GLY A 111 0.17 2.40 19.29
C GLY A 111 0.89 1.29 18.54
N THR A 112 2.16 1.49 18.14
CA THR A 112 2.94 0.51 17.39
C THR A 112 4.35 0.39 17.93
N ASN A 113 5.10 -0.60 17.42
CA ASN A 113 6.54 -0.72 17.60
C ASN A 113 7.33 -0.15 16.43
N LEU A 114 6.66 0.48 15.46
CA LEU A 114 7.32 1.09 14.30
C LEU A 114 8.07 2.35 14.68
N SER A 115 9.31 2.48 14.22
CA SER A 115 10.07 3.72 14.35
C SER A 115 9.56 4.75 13.34
N SER A 116 9.06 5.88 13.84
CA SER A 116 8.59 6.99 12.99
C SER A 116 9.75 7.59 12.18
N ASP A 117 10.96 7.65 12.76
CA ASP A 117 12.14 8.10 12.04
C ASP A 117 12.48 7.17 10.86
N LEU A 118 12.36 5.85 11.06
CA LEU A 118 12.62 4.89 9.99
C LEU A 118 11.58 4.98 8.88
N VAL A 119 10.29 5.13 9.25
CA VAL A 119 9.23 5.36 8.26
C VAL A 119 9.54 6.60 7.44
N TYR A 120 9.96 7.69 8.10
CA TYR A 120 10.34 8.91 7.40
C TYR A 120 11.51 8.66 6.43
N LYS A 121 12.58 8.04 6.91
CA LYS A 121 13.77 7.79 6.09
C LYS A 121 13.49 6.93 4.87
N GLN A 122 12.66 5.91 5.03
CA GLN A 122 12.30 5.01 3.94
C GLN A 122 11.34 5.63 2.92
N ASN A 123 10.66 6.72 3.29
CA ASN A 123 9.59 7.31 2.49
C ASN A 123 9.75 8.82 2.31
N LYS A 124 10.98 9.33 2.31
CA LYS A 124 11.26 10.78 2.20
C LYS A 124 10.55 11.45 1.03
N GLY A 125 10.37 10.74 -0.08
CA GLY A 125 9.71 11.29 -1.26
C GLY A 125 8.26 11.69 -1.02
N LEU A 126 7.63 11.21 0.05
CA LEU A 126 6.26 11.60 0.41
C LEU A 126 6.22 12.94 1.16
N ASP A 127 7.35 13.39 1.70
CA ASP A 127 7.45 14.69 2.39
C ASP A 127 7.77 15.79 1.38
N LYS A 128 6.78 16.17 0.59
CA LYS A 128 6.97 17.12 -0.51
C LYS A 128 7.20 18.54 -0.04
N ASN A 129 6.59 18.94 1.06
CA ASN A 129 6.78 20.29 1.65
C ASN A 129 8.03 20.36 2.54
N LYS A 130 8.73 19.27 2.74
CA LYS A 130 10.00 19.18 3.47
C LYS A 130 9.90 19.71 4.90
N ASP A 131 8.79 19.41 5.56
CA ASP A 131 8.58 19.82 6.96
C ASP A 131 9.11 18.77 7.97
N GLY A 132 9.70 17.67 7.50
CA GLY A 132 10.24 16.61 8.34
C GLY A 132 9.18 15.62 8.84
N SER A 133 7.96 15.69 8.31
CA SER A 133 6.86 14.82 8.72
C SER A 133 6.14 14.25 7.51
N ILE A 134 5.69 12.99 7.65
CA ILE A 134 4.82 12.33 6.67
C ILE A 134 3.51 12.02 7.37
N THR A 135 2.45 12.69 6.96
CA THR A 135 1.10 12.46 7.49
C THR A 135 0.31 11.54 6.57
N ILE A 136 -0.85 11.08 7.05
CA ILE A 136 -1.78 10.31 6.21
C ILE A 136 -2.19 11.14 4.99
N ALA A 137 -2.40 12.46 5.15
CA ALA A 137 -2.68 13.34 4.01
C ALA A 137 -1.57 13.29 2.96
N ASP A 138 -0.31 13.26 3.36
CA ASP A 138 0.83 13.16 2.44
C ASP A 138 0.78 11.85 1.64
N VAL A 139 0.47 10.74 2.31
CA VAL A 139 0.34 9.43 1.66
C VAL A 139 -0.80 9.44 0.65
N LYS A 140 -1.98 9.90 1.07
CA LYS A 140 -3.16 9.97 0.19
C LYS A 140 -2.91 10.88 -1.02
N SER A 141 -2.21 11.98 -0.81
CA SER A 141 -1.86 12.90 -1.88
C SER A 141 -0.95 12.25 -2.94
N SER A 142 -0.04 11.38 -2.53
CA SER A 142 0.93 10.77 -3.41
C SER A 142 0.30 9.89 -4.50
N ILE A 143 -0.84 9.26 -4.21
CA ILE A 143 -1.51 8.37 -5.17
C ILE A 143 -2.37 9.15 -6.16
N GLN A 144 -2.76 10.39 -5.87
CA GLN A 144 -3.67 11.15 -6.73
C GLN A 144 -3.12 11.39 -8.13
N ARG A 145 -1.80 11.49 -8.29
CA ARG A 145 -1.18 11.65 -9.61
C ARG A 145 -1.41 10.46 -10.55
N PHE A 146 -1.81 9.31 -10.01
CA PHE A 146 -2.11 8.11 -10.79
C PHE A 146 -3.62 7.93 -11.05
N ALA A 147 -4.41 8.81 -10.48
CA ALA A 147 -5.87 8.72 -10.60
C ALA A 147 -6.39 8.87 -12.04
#